data_bc9c18b7cdd26537484842d2697e5a69
#
_entry.id   bc9c18b7cdd26537484842d2697e5a69
#
_cell.length_a   1.000
_cell.length_b   1.000
_cell.length_c   1.000
_cell.angle_alpha   90.00
_cell.angle_beta   90.00
_cell.angle_gamma   90.00
#
_symmetry.space_group_name_H-M   'P 1'
#
loop_
_entity.id
_entity.type
_entity.pdbx_description
1 polymer ?
#
loop_
_entity_poly.entity_id
_entity_poly.type
_entity_poly.pdbx_seq_one_letter_code
_entity_poly.pdbx_strand_id
1 'polypeptide(L)'
;HENEIMGELVSGMLREALAGKADVKFVNLAAGGKIEEAAGSDAVVVFGEGEASHPLKGKMEYLKSLNDEGASFGVFHYALMFGDGEGGAQNAAILDSLIGGHYQTHWSVNPYYDAKFEKFADCDAARGVRPFEIYDEWHFNMKFSENPGQKITNLAVVVPPDKVRKRRFGPNSGNEFVRKNLGREEAIFWLCENPNSTRGFGCTGGHAVWTLAHPDFRKLVLNAIAWLAKIDIPEGGFDAKCPSLDEIAAK
;
A
#
# COMPACT_ATOMS: atom_id res chain seq x y z
N HIS A 1 -14.02 -11.58 0.52
CA HIS A 1 -13.32 -10.84 -0.55
C HIS A 1 -11.83 -10.78 -0.26
N GLU A 2 -10.95 -10.77 -1.28
CA GLU A 2 -9.49 -10.86 -1.10
C GLU A 2 -8.93 -9.76 -0.18
N ASN A 3 -9.44 -8.52 -0.29
CA ASN A 3 -9.01 -7.40 0.58
C ASN A 3 -9.32 -7.63 2.07
N GLU A 4 -10.46 -8.25 2.39
CA GLU A 4 -10.82 -8.58 3.79
C GLU A 4 -9.89 -9.65 4.34
N ILE A 5 -9.65 -10.70 3.56
CA ILE A 5 -8.73 -11.78 3.89
C ILE A 5 -7.31 -11.23 4.06
N MET A 6 -6.87 -10.35 3.15
CA MET A 6 -5.57 -9.67 3.23
C MET A 6 -5.43 -8.92 4.57
N GLY A 7 -6.41 -8.08 4.92
CA GLY A 7 -6.40 -7.31 6.16
C GLY A 7 -6.39 -8.20 7.41
N GLU A 8 -7.20 -9.27 7.43
CA GLU A 8 -7.23 -10.24 8.51
C GLU A 8 -5.89 -10.96 8.69
N LEU A 9 -5.29 -11.45 7.60
CA LEU A 9 -4.00 -12.15 7.62
C LEU A 9 -2.87 -11.24 8.07
N VAL A 10 -2.79 -10.03 7.51
CA VAL A 10 -1.77 -9.05 7.90
C VAL A 10 -1.92 -8.69 9.37
N SER A 11 -3.14 -8.50 9.88
CA SER A 11 -3.37 -8.22 11.30
C SER A 11 -2.92 -9.37 12.20
N GLY A 12 -3.16 -10.62 11.78
CA GLY A 12 -2.68 -11.81 12.49
C GLY A 12 -1.15 -11.89 12.56
N MET A 13 -0.50 -11.66 11.42
CA MET A 13 0.96 -11.62 11.34
C MET A 13 1.57 -10.49 12.16
N LEU A 14 0.94 -9.31 12.19
CA LEU A 14 1.39 -8.17 13.00
C LEU A 14 1.27 -8.48 14.50
N ARG A 15 0.19 -9.14 14.95
CA ARG A 15 0.07 -9.56 16.37
C ARG A 15 1.20 -10.49 16.77
N GLU A 16 1.64 -11.38 15.88
CA GLU A 16 2.80 -12.25 16.12
C GLU A 16 4.11 -11.46 16.09
N ALA A 17 4.38 -10.73 15.01
CA ALA A 17 5.64 -10.04 14.77
C ALA A 17 5.91 -8.90 15.77
N LEU A 18 4.85 -8.20 16.21
CA LEU A 18 4.92 -7.05 17.10
C LEU A 18 4.43 -7.37 18.53
N ALA A 19 4.43 -8.65 18.91
CA ALA A 19 4.01 -9.05 20.25
C ALA A 19 4.76 -8.29 21.35
N GLY A 20 4.00 -7.65 22.26
CA GLY A 20 4.55 -6.82 23.34
C GLY A 20 5.09 -5.45 22.89
N LYS A 21 4.96 -5.08 21.60
CA LYS A 21 5.37 -3.79 21.05
C LYS A 21 4.19 -2.95 20.55
N ALA A 22 3.09 -3.59 20.12
CA ALA A 22 1.89 -2.93 19.63
C ALA A 22 0.65 -3.76 19.89
N ASP A 23 -0.48 -3.07 20.09
CA ASP A 23 -1.81 -3.65 20.03
C ASP A 23 -2.36 -3.54 18.63
N VAL A 24 -2.77 -4.68 18.03
CA VAL A 24 -3.25 -4.73 16.65
C VAL A 24 -4.74 -5.06 16.62
N LYS A 25 -5.53 -4.12 16.10
CA LYS A 25 -6.96 -4.29 15.87
C LYS A 25 -7.26 -4.44 14.38
N PHE A 26 -8.13 -5.36 14.02
CA PHE A 26 -8.69 -5.49 12.69
C PHE A 26 -10.14 -4.99 12.70
N VAL A 27 -10.48 -4.08 11.79
CA VAL A 27 -11.83 -3.53 11.64
C VAL A 27 -12.33 -3.83 10.24
N ASN A 28 -13.34 -4.67 10.11
CA ASN A 28 -13.96 -5.01 8.83
C ASN A 28 -15.18 -4.10 8.60
N LEU A 29 -14.99 -3.05 7.76
CA LEU A 29 -16.05 -2.09 7.45
C LEU A 29 -17.21 -2.72 6.65
N ALA A 30 -16.95 -3.72 5.82
CA ALA A 30 -17.97 -4.42 5.05
C ALA A 30 -18.85 -5.32 5.95
N ALA A 31 -18.28 -5.83 7.04
CA ALA A 31 -19.02 -6.63 8.05
C ALA A 31 -19.63 -5.77 9.19
N GLY A 32 -19.71 -4.45 9.00
CA GLY A 32 -20.36 -3.55 9.97
C GLY A 32 -19.43 -2.92 11.02
N GLY A 33 -18.11 -3.11 10.88
CA GLY A 33 -17.11 -2.34 11.64
C GLY A 33 -17.23 -0.84 11.34
N LYS A 34 -16.78 -0.01 12.26
CA LYS A 34 -16.89 1.44 12.15
C LYS A 34 -15.51 2.07 12.04
N ILE A 35 -15.39 3.08 11.18
CA ILE A 35 -14.12 3.82 10.99
C ILE A 35 -13.68 4.55 12.28
N GLU A 36 -14.63 4.93 13.12
CA GLU A 36 -14.40 5.58 14.42
C GLU A 36 -13.60 4.69 15.39
N GLU A 37 -13.57 3.38 15.12
CA GLU A 37 -12.74 2.43 15.88
C GLU A 37 -11.24 2.63 15.65
N ALA A 38 -10.85 3.42 14.67
CA ALA A 38 -9.47 3.85 14.44
C ALA A 38 -9.03 5.03 15.31
N ALA A 39 -9.95 5.65 16.07
CA ALA A 39 -9.61 6.77 16.96
C ALA A 39 -8.54 6.37 17.98
N GLY A 40 -7.54 7.24 18.18
CA GLY A 40 -6.44 7.01 19.12
C GLY A 40 -5.39 5.99 18.64
N SER A 41 -5.46 5.51 17.39
CA SER A 41 -4.41 4.65 16.83
C SER A 41 -3.20 5.46 16.39
N ASP A 42 -1.99 4.96 16.65
CA ASP A 42 -0.73 5.55 16.14
C ASP A 42 -0.58 5.34 14.63
N ALA A 43 -1.12 4.23 14.12
CA ALA A 43 -1.07 3.86 12.70
C ALA A 43 -2.35 3.17 12.24
N VAL A 44 -2.81 3.51 11.04
CA VAL A 44 -3.97 2.92 10.37
C VAL A 44 -3.56 2.40 9.02
N VAL A 45 -3.84 1.12 8.74
CA VAL A 45 -3.53 0.50 7.45
C VAL A 45 -4.82 0.10 6.75
N VAL A 46 -4.94 0.47 5.47
CA VAL A 46 -6.17 0.31 4.70
C VAL A 46 -5.98 -0.69 3.57
N PHE A 47 -6.83 -1.70 3.57
CA PHE A 47 -7.06 -2.62 2.46
C PHE A 47 -8.48 -2.44 1.97
N GLY A 48 -8.72 -2.37 0.68
CA GLY A 48 -10.06 -2.17 0.18
C GLY A 48 -10.15 -2.06 -1.34
N GLU A 49 -11.37 -2.11 -1.83
CA GLU A 49 -11.69 -1.86 -3.23
C GLU A 49 -11.48 -0.37 -3.59
N GLY A 50 -11.37 -0.11 -4.89
CA GLY A 50 -11.22 1.25 -5.42
C GLY A 50 -12.51 1.85 -5.95
N GLU A 51 -12.41 3.09 -6.43
CA GLU A 51 -13.46 3.83 -7.15
C GLU A 51 -14.80 3.89 -6.41
N ALA A 52 -15.87 3.44 -7.05
CA ALA A 52 -17.23 3.50 -6.48
C ALA A 52 -17.39 2.65 -5.22
N SER A 53 -16.63 1.57 -5.10
CA SER A 53 -16.65 0.62 -3.97
C SER A 53 -15.64 0.94 -2.88
N HIS A 54 -14.95 2.08 -2.96
CA HIS A 54 -13.91 2.45 -2.02
C HIS A 54 -14.47 2.56 -0.59
N PRO A 55 -13.91 1.80 0.39
CA PRO A 55 -14.48 1.70 1.75
C PRO A 55 -14.43 3.03 2.52
N LEU A 56 -13.53 3.93 2.12
CA LEU A 56 -13.35 5.23 2.75
C LEU A 56 -14.04 6.38 2.02
N LYS A 57 -14.84 6.10 0.99
CA LYS A 57 -15.63 7.13 0.31
C LYS A 57 -16.54 7.83 1.32
N GLY A 58 -16.46 9.17 1.36
CA GLY A 58 -17.20 9.99 2.35
C GLY A 58 -16.61 9.98 3.78
N LYS A 59 -15.45 9.35 3.99
CA LYS A 59 -14.80 9.26 5.31
C LYS A 59 -13.39 9.89 5.32
N MET A 60 -12.91 10.40 4.20
CA MET A 60 -11.53 10.90 4.07
C MET A 60 -11.24 12.09 4.97
N GLU A 61 -12.21 12.98 5.18
CA GLU A 61 -12.04 14.12 6.11
C GLU A 61 -11.86 13.63 7.56
N TYR A 62 -12.52 12.53 7.94
CA TYR A 62 -12.30 11.92 9.25
C TYR A 62 -10.88 11.34 9.37
N LEU A 63 -10.38 10.64 8.33
CA LEU A 63 -8.98 10.17 8.33
C LEU A 63 -7.99 11.32 8.40
N LYS A 64 -8.29 12.42 7.71
CA LYS A 64 -7.48 13.62 7.81
C LYS A 64 -7.46 14.16 9.24
N SER A 65 -8.59 14.20 9.94
CA SER A 65 -8.62 14.62 11.34
C SER A 65 -7.78 13.73 12.25
N LEU A 66 -7.80 12.40 12.05
CA LEU A 66 -6.93 11.49 12.78
C LEU A 66 -5.43 11.74 12.49
N ASN A 67 -5.10 12.10 11.23
CA ASN A 67 -3.74 12.47 10.89
C ASN A 67 -3.30 13.78 11.55
N ASP A 68 -4.19 14.75 11.63
CA ASP A 68 -3.95 16.02 12.34
C ASP A 68 -3.76 15.79 13.87
N GLU A 69 -4.34 14.70 14.41
CA GLU A 69 -4.15 14.20 15.78
C GLU A 69 -2.88 13.34 15.95
N GLY A 70 -2.17 13.01 14.87
CA GLY A 70 -0.89 12.30 14.90
C GLY A 70 -0.90 10.88 14.34
N ALA A 71 -2.03 10.36 13.89
CA ALA A 71 -2.10 9.02 13.27
C ALA A 71 -1.38 8.98 11.92
N SER A 72 -0.63 7.93 11.70
CA SER A 72 0.08 7.61 10.44
C SER A 72 -0.76 6.68 9.57
N PHE A 73 -0.60 6.72 8.23
CA PHE A 73 -1.46 5.97 7.31
C PHE A 73 -0.71 5.13 6.30
N GLY A 74 -1.11 3.85 6.15
CA GLY A 74 -0.64 2.97 5.09
C GLY A 74 -1.80 2.51 4.22
N VAL A 75 -1.61 2.47 2.89
CA VAL A 75 -2.68 2.13 1.95
C VAL A 75 -2.19 1.14 0.90
N PHE A 76 -3.00 0.11 0.66
CA PHE A 76 -2.68 -0.95 -0.28
C PHE A 76 -3.58 -0.95 -1.50
N HIS A 77 -2.98 -1.24 -2.64
CA HIS A 77 -3.56 -1.67 -3.89
C HIS A 77 -4.72 -0.77 -4.38
N TYR A 78 -5.92 -1.31 -4.54
CA TYR A 78 -7.09 -0.55 -5.03
C TYR A 78 -7.54 0.56 -4.09
N ALA A 79 -7.25 0.49 -2.79
CA ALA A 79 -7.51 1.60 -1.88
C ALA A 79 -6.67 2.86 -2.16
N LEU A 80 -5.73 2.81 -3.12
CA LEU A 80 -5.02 3.97 -3.68
C LEU A 80 -5.84 4.73 -4.74
N MET A 81 -7.01 4.20 -5.18
CA MET A 81 -7.75 4.70 -6.33
C MET A 81 -9.17 5.15 -5.95
N PHE A 82 -9.43 6.47 -6.02
CA PHE A 82 -10.75 7.05 -5.79
C PHE A 82 -11.58 7.26 -7.07
N GLY A 83 -10.97 7.11 -8.25
CA GLY A 83 -11.63 7.33 -9.55
C GLY A 83 -11.97 8.78 -9.84
N ASP A 84 -12.66 9.01 -10.99
CA ASP A 84 -13.06 10.34 -11.47
C ASP A 84 -14.49 10.73 -11.02
N GLY A 85 -15.14 9.92 -10.19
CA GLY A 85 -16.48 10.17 -9.68
C GLY A 85 -16.55 11.37 -8.73
N GLU A 86 -17.75 11.70 -8.28
CA GLU A 86 -17.99 12.79 -7.34
C GLU A 86 -17.10 12.68 -6.09
N GLY A 87 -16.36 13.74 -5.78
CA GLY A 87 -15.40 13.79 -4.68
C GLY A 87 -14.10 13.04 -4.92
N GLY A 88 -13.91 12.38 -6.08
CA GLY A 88 -12.70 11.58 -6.36
C GLY A 88 -11.42 12.39 -6.26
N ALA A 89 -11.35 13.54 -6.90
CA ALA A 89 -10.20 14.44 -6.85
C ALA A 89 -9.91 14.97 -5.42
N GLN A 90 -10.96 15.31 -4.66
CA GLN A 90 -10.79 15.76 -3.26
C GLN A 90 -10.26 14.63 -2.38
N ASN A 91 -10.81 13.43 -2.51
CA ASN A 91 -10.34 12.27 -1.75
C ASN A 91 -8.90 11.89 -2.11
N ALA A 92 -8.52 11.97 -3.40
CA ALA A 92 -7.16 11.76 -3.85
C ALA A 92 -6.19 12.82 -3.27
N ALA A 93 -6.60 14.08 -3.21
CA ALA A 93 -5.80 15.15 -2.60
C ALA A 93 -5.60 14.93 -1.09
N ILE A 94 -6.63 14.45 -0.38
CA ILE A 94 -6.49 14.07 1.03
C ILE A 94 -5.52 12.88 1.14
N LEU A 95 -5.68 11.85 0.29
CA LEU A 95 -4.77 10.71 0.29
C LEU A 95 -3.32 11.13 0.06
N ASP A 96 -3.05 12.04 -0.89
CA ASP A 96 -1.73 12.64 -1.10
C ASP A 96 -1.18 13.28 0.17
N SER A 97 -2.03 13.98 0.92
CA SER A 97 -1.60 14.61 2.18
C SER A 97 -1.26 13.60 3.27
N LEU A 98 -1.84 12.40 3.23
CA LEU A 98 -1.60 11.34 4.21
C LEU A 98 -0.38 10.47 3.85
N ILE A 99 -0.26 10.05 2.58
CA ILE A 99 0.71 9.03 2.15
C ILE A 99 1.61 9.46 0.97
N GLY A 100 1.44 10.67 0.45
CA GLY A 100 2.31 11.22 -0.59
C GLY A 100 2.03 10.77 -2.01
N GLY A 101 0.95 10.02 -2.28
CA GLY A 101 0.64 9.61 -3.65
C GLY A 101 -0.62 8.78 -3.78
N HIS A 102 -1.14 8.68 -4.99
CA HIS A 102 -2.37 7.95 -5.31
C HIS A 102 -2.34 7.35 -6.73
N TYR A 103 -3.30 6.47 -7.01
CA TYR A 103 -3.61 6.03 -8.36
C TYR A 103 -4.50 7.07 -9.04
N GLN A 104 -4.03 7.65 -10.14
CA GLN A 104 -4.82 8.60 -10.93
C GLN A 104 -5.43 7.90 -12.15
N THR A 105 -6.75 7.89 -12.25
CA THR A 105 -7.49 7.37 -13.41
C THR A 105 -6.98 8.02 -14.71
N HIS A 106 -6.90 7.26 -15.80
CA HIS A 106 -6.35 7.65 -17.10
C HIS A 106 -4.85 8.01 -17.14
N TRP A 107 -4.16 8.01 -15.99
CA TRP A 107 -2.72 8.24 -15.88
C TRP A 107 -1.99 6.99 -15.41
N SER A 108 -2.36 6.44 -14.27
CA SER A 108 -1.83 5.19 -13.72
C SER A 108 -2.37 3.99 -14.47
N VAL A 109 -1.68 2.85 -14.39
CA VAL A 109 -2.07 1.59 -15.03
C VAL A 109 -1.92 0.42 -14.07
N ASN A 110 -2.74 -0.63 -14.25
CA ASN A 110 -2.86 -1.75 -13.32
C ASN A 110 -2.75 -3.14 -14.00
N PRO A 111 -1.65 -3.44 -14.70
CA PRO A 111 -1.46 -4.76 -15.32
C PRO A 111 -0.98 -5.82 -14.34
N TYR A 112 -1.27 -7.09 -14.66
CA TYR A 112 -0.66 -8.25 -14.03
C TYR A 112 0.71 -8.54 -14.65
N TYR A 113 1.73 -8.73 -13.83
CA TYR A 113 3.07 -9.15 -14.28
C TYR A 113 3.94 -9.65 -13.12
N ASP A 114 5.00 -10.41 -13.46
CA ASP A 114 6.05 -10.75 -12.53
C ASP A 114 6.92 -9.52 -12.27
N ALA A 115 6.84 -8.97 -11.09
CA ALA A 115 7.64 -7.82 -10.68
C ALA A 115 8.95 -8.28 -10.05
N LYS A 116 10.07 -7.77 -10.55
CA LYS A 116 11.42 -8.05 -10.04
C LYS A 116 11.84 -6.95 -9.08
N PHE A 117 11.96 -7.32 -7.83
CA PHE A 117 12.41 -6.47 -6.74
C PHE A 117 13.92 -6.68 -6.53
N GLU A 118 14.71 -5.85 -7.16
CA GLU A 118 16.18 -5.93 -7.09
C GLU A 118 16.78 -4.78 -6.27
N LYS A 119 16.02 -3.69 -6.10
CA LYS A 119 16.49 -2.46 -5.46
C LYS A 119 15.50 -1.98 -4.41
N PHE A 120 16.03 -1.70 -3.23
CA PHE A 120 15.29 -1.13 -2.11
C PHE A 120 15.97 0.14 -1.63
N ALA A 121 15.22 1.05 -1.02
CA ALA A 121 15.80 2.21 -0.36
C ALA A 121 16.70 1.78 0.80
N ASP A 122 17.77 2.53 1.04
CA ASP A 122 18.60 2.37 2.24
C ASP A 122 17.89 3.01 3.44
N CYS A 123 16.99 2.23 4.06
CA CYS A 123 16.20 2.67 5.21
C CYS A 123 15.72 1.48 6.05
N ASP A 124 15.24 1.77 7.26
CA ASP A 124 14.81 0.75 8.21
C ASP A 124 13.74 -0.19 7.67
N ALA A 125 12.78 0.31 6.88
CA ALA A 125 11.70 -0.49 6.31
C ALA A 125 12.20 -1.56 5.31
N ALA A 126 13.42 -1.44 4.78
CA ALA A 126 14.02 -2.44 3.90
C ALA A 126 14.92 -3.46 4.62
N ARG A 127 15.09 -3.36 5.95
CA ARG A 127 15.99 -4.25 6.70
C ARG A 127 15.63 -5.72 6.52
N GLY A 128 16.66 -6.54 6.21
CA GLY A 128 16.53 -7.98 6.06
C GLY A 128 15.77 -8.45 4.83
N VAL A 129 15.29 -7.54 3.96
CA VAL A 129 14.63 -7.88 2.69
C VAL A 129 15.70 -8.21 1.65
N ARG A 130 15.53 -9.33 0.96
CA ARG A 130 16.40 -9.76 -0.14
C ARG A 130 15.72 -9.58 -1.48
N PRO A 131 16.43 -9.48 -2.60
CA PRO A 131 15.86 -9.46 -3.94
C PRO A 131 14.92 -10.65 -4.17
N PHE A 132 13.77 -10.39 -4.82
CA PHE A 132 12.78 -11.42 -5.13
C PHE A 132 11.99 -11.07 -6.41
N GLU A 133 11.24 -12.05 -6.90
CA GLU A 133 10.31 -11.87 -8.02
C GLU A 133 8.95 -12.45 -7.62
N ILE A 134 7.86 -11.72 -7.92
CA ILE A 134 6.52 -12.15 -7.55
C ILE A 134 5.47 -11.64 -8.53
N TYR A 135 4.53 -12.51 -8.90
CA TYR A 135 3.40 -12.19 -9.77
C TYR A 135 2.25 -11.59 -8.97
N ASP A 136 1.76 -10.43 -9.41
CA ASP A 136 0.58 -9.76 -8.87
C ASP A 136 0.05 -8.73 -9.88
N GLU A 137 -1.06 -8.08 -9.55
CA GLU A 137 -1.51 -6.86 -10.21
C GLU A 137 -0.75 -5.66 -9.62
N TRP A 138 0.36 -5.30 -10.27
CA TRP A 138 1.19 -4.20 -9.81
C TRP A 138 0.82 -2.91 -10.53
N HIS A 139 0.18 -1.97 -9.80
CA HIS A 139 -0.07 -0.65 -10.36
C HIS A 139 1.24 0.11 -10.53
N PHE A 140 1.35 0.90 -11.58
CA PHE A 140 2.48 1.78 -11.78
C PHE A 140 2.10 3.09 -12.49
N ASN A 141 3.09 3.97 -12.71
CA ASN A 141 2.86 5.34 -13.15
C ASN A 141 1.96 6.10 -12.18
N MET A 142 2.24 5.97 -10.89
CA MET A 142 1.49 6.61 -9.82
C MET A 142 1.62 8.14 -9.88
N LYS A 143 0.63 8.85 -9.36
CA LYS A 143 0.73 10.29 -9.15
C LYS A 143 1.25 10.53 -7.74
N PHE A 144 2.31 11.32 -7.62
CA PHE A 144 2.89 11.69 -6.34
C PHE A 144 2.56 13.14 -5.99
N SER A 145 2.47 13.41 -4.69
CA SER A 145 2.29 14.75 -4.15
C SER A 145 3.43 15.68 -4.55
N GLU A 146 3.08 16.92 -4.86
CA GLU A 146 4.02 18.01 -5.14
C GLU A 146 4.25 18.91 -3.91
N ASN A 147 3.76 18.52 -2.73
CA ASN A 147 3.95 19.26 -1.48
C ASN A 147 5.43 19.24 -1.05
N PRO A 148 6.15 20.36 -1.06
CA PRO A 148 7.57 20.40 -0.72
C PRO A 148 7.86 20.06 0.75
N GLY A 149 6.84 20.07 1.61
CA GLY A 149 6.96 19.68 3.02
C GLY A 149 6.93 18.16 3.24
N GLN A 150 6.58 17.38 2.22
CA GLN A 150 6.60 15.92 2.29
C GLN A 150 7.92 15.38 1.74
N LYS A 151 8.50 14.38 2.43
CA LYS A 151 9.64 13.64 1.93
C LYS A 151 9.19 12.24 1.48
N ILE A 152 9.16 12.02 0.17
CA ILE A 152 8.78 10.74 -0.43
C ILE A 152 10.05 9.93 -0.72
N THR A 153 10.09 8.70 -0.23
CA THR A 153 11.17 7.74 -0.47
C THR A 153 10.61 6.52 -1.20
N ASN A 154 11.11 6.22 -2.38
CA ASN A 154 10.74 5.02 -3.13
C ASN A 154 11.32 3.79 -2.43
N LEU A 155 10.54 3.13 -1.57
CA LEU A 155 10.98 1.97 -0.80
C LEU A 155 11.38 0.81 -1.70
N ALA A 156 10.57 0.54 -2.73
CA ALA A 156 10.86 -0.46 -3.74
C ALA A 156 10.46 0.03 -5.14
N VAL A 157 11.35 -0.17 -6.09
CA VAL A 157 11.14 0.16 -7.50
C VAL A 157 11.27 -1.09 -8.36
N VAL A 158 10.52 -1.13 -9.44
CA VAL A 158 10.59 -2.18 -10.46
C VAL A 158 10.61 -1.58 -11.84
N VAL A 159 11.07 -2.36 -12.82
CA VAL A 159 10.93 -2.02 -14.24
C VAL A 159 9.85 -2.91 -14.85
N PRO A 160 8.61 -2.41 -15.00
CA PRO A 160 7.55 -3.19 -15.64
C PRO A 160 7.94 -3.63 -17.04
N PRO A 161 7.66 -4.90 -17.43
CA PRO A 161 8.01 -5.42 -18.74
C PRO A 161 7.39 -4.60 -19.88
N ASP A 162 8.10 -4.48 -20.98
CA ASP A 162 7.63 -3.75 -22.17
C ASP A 162 6.27 -4.22 -22.67
N LYS A 163 5.96 -5.52 -22.55
CA LYS A 163 4.67 -6.11 -22.96
C LYS A 163 3.50 -5.47 -22.24
N VAL A 164 3.64 -5.14 -20.95
CA VAL A 164 2.55 -4.50 -20.17
C VAL A 164 2.51 -2.99 -20.40
N ARG A 165 3.64 -2.33 -20.64
CA ARG A 165 3.67 -0.93 -21.02
C ARG A 165 3.07 -0.66 -22.40
N LYS A 166 3.26 -1.57 -23.35
CA LYS A 166 2.73 -1.48 -24.73
C LYS A 166 1.25 -1.84 -24.85
N ARG A 167 0.63 -2.38 -23.80
CA ARG A 167 -0.78 -2.79 -23.79
C ARG A 167 -1.69 -1.59 -24.13
N ARG A 168 -2.68 -1.82 -25.03
CA ARG A 168 -3.59 -0.78 -25.52
C ARG A 168 -5.05 -1.03 -25.16
N PHE A 169 -5.37 -2.16 -24.52
CA PHE A 169 -6.73 -2.61 -24.26
C PHE A 169 -6.97 -2.83 -22.77
N GLY A 170 -8.22 -2.63 -22.38
CA GLY A 170 -8.70 -2.82 -21.03
C GLY A 170 -8.77 -1.51 -20.24
N PRO A 171 -9.60 -1.46 -19.21
CA PRO A 171 -9.67 -0.31 -18.32
C PRO A 171 -8.29 -0.05 -17.72
N ASN A 172 -7.95 1.23 -17.56
CA ASN A 172 -6.67 1.66 -16.97
C ASN A 172 -5.42 1.04 -17.65
N SER A 173 -5.49 0.77 -18.95
CA SER A 173 -4.38 0.26 -19.74
C SER A 173 -3.58 1.36 -20.38
N GLY A 174 -2.29 1.24 -20.32
CA GLY A 174 -1.22 1.95 -21.00
C GLY A 174 -1.57 3.24 -21.74
N ASN A 175 -1.46 4.37 -21.06
CA ASN A 175 -1.52 5.67 -21.71
C ASN A 175 -0.29 5.89 -22.61
N GLU A 176 -0.28 6.96 -23.41
CA GLU A 176 0.80 7.24 -24.35
C GLU A 176 2.14 7.49 -23.64
N PHE A 177 2.12 8.15 -22.50
CA PHE A 177 3.31 8.38 -21.69
C PHE A 177 3.93 7.05 -21.25
N VAL A 178 3.12 6.13 -20.70
CA VAL A 178 3.58 4.78 -20.29
C VAL A 178 4.21 4.04 -21.47
N ARG A 179 3.56 4.08 -22.66
CA ARG A 179 4.07 3.40 -23.86
C ARG A 179 5.39 3.97 -24.40
N LYS A 180 5.62 5.26 -24.21
CA LYS A 180 6.85 5.93 -24.69
C LYS A 180 8.02 5.78 -23.71
N ASN A 181 7.77 5.43 -22.45
CA ASN A 181 8.79 5.36 -21.41
C ASN A 181 9.13 3.89 -21.06
N LEU A 182 9.56 3.13 -22.07
CA LEU A 182 10.05 1.76 -21.88
C LEU A 182 11.32 1.76 -21.01
N GLY A 183 11.46 0.75 -20.15
CA GLY A 183 12.62 0.62 -19.28
C GLY A 183 12.66 1.59 -18.08
N ARG A 184 11.66 2.48 -17.91
CA ARG A 184 11.59 3.38 -16.76
C ARG A 184 11.33 2.58 -15.47
N GLU A 185 12.08 2.91 -14.42
CA GLU A 185 11.79 2.44 -13.07
C GLU A 185 10.49 3.09 -12.55
N GLU A 186 9.67 2.29 -11.87
CA GLU A 186 8.42 2.71 -11.27
C GLU A 186 8.44 2.44 -9.77
N ALA A 187 8.10 3.44 -8.99
CA ALA A 187 7.89 3.26 -7.56
C ALA A 187 6.54 2.54 -7.36
N ILE A 188 6.59 1.35 -6.79
CA ILE A 188 5.41 0.54 -6.49
C ILE A 188 5.20 0.30 -5.00
N PHE A 189 6.16 0.70 -4.20
CA PHE A 189 6.06 0.82 -2.76
C PHE A 189 6.86 2.05 -2.35
N TRP A 190 6.23 2.99 -1.67
CA TRP A 190 6.89 4.22 -1.21
C TRP A 190 6.55 4.55 0.23
N LEU A 191 7.42 5.30 0.87
CA LEU A 191 7.25 5.90 2.19
C LEU A 191 7.10 7.42 2.04
N CYS A 192 6.36 8.04 2.95
CA CYS A 192 6.17 9.48 3.05
C CYS A 192 6.37 9.95 4.49
N GLU A 193 7.26 10.90 4.69
CA GLU A 193 7.39 11.62 5.95
C GLU A 193 6.68 12.97 5.81
N ASN A 194 5.66 13.21 6.64
CA ASN A 194 4.81 14.39 6.58
C ASN A 194 5.33 15.51 7.47
N PRO A 195 5.04 16.80 7.15
CA PRO A 195 5.53 17.94 7.93
C PRO A 195 4.99 18.00 9.37
N ASN A 196 3.85 17.36 9.65
CA ASN A 196 3.29 17.18 10.99
C ASN A 196 3.90 16.00 11.77
N SER A 197 5.03 15.46 11.31
CA SER A 197 5.72 14.29 11.89
C SER A 197 4.95 12.97 11.85
N THR A 198 3.83 12.91 11.15
CA THR A 198 3.19 11.63 10.80
C THR A 198 3.94 10.95 9.65
N ARG A 199 3.69 9.67 9.47
CA ARG A 199 4.26 8.88 8.38
C ARG A 199 3.17 8.37 7.47
N GLY A 200 3.51 8.13 6.21
CA GLY A 200 2.63 7.52 5.25
C GLY A 200 3.33 6.47 4.41
N PHE A 201 2.61 5.52 3.87
CA PHE A 201 3.09 4.69 2.78
C PHE A 201 1.98 4.27 1.82
N GLY A 202 2.35 4.02 0.56
CA GLY A 202 1.52 3.35 -0.41
C GLY A 202 2.22 2.13 -1.00
N CYS A 203 1.48 1.04 -1.13
CA CYS A 203 1.92 -0.19 -1.80
C CYS A 203 0.93 -0.55 -2.91
N THR A 204 1.40 -0.66 -4.13
CA THR A 204 0.53 -0.92 -5.30
C THR A 204 0.20 -2.38 -5.52
N GLY A 205 0.88 -3.30 -4.82
CA GLY A 205 0.60 -4.73 -4.82
C GLY A 205 -0.30 -5.15 -3.67
N GLY A 206 -0.45 -6.46 -3.53
CA GLY A 206 -1.34 -7.06 -2.53
C GLY A 206 -2.77 -7.23 -3.03
N HIS A 207 -2.95 -7.33 -4.38
CA HIS A 207 -4.21 -7.80 -4.96
C HIS A 207 -4.47 -9.23 -4.56
N ALA A 208 -3.49 -10.07 -4.78
CA ALA A 208 -3.60 -11.49 -4.51
C ALA A 208 -3.07 -11.83 -3.11
N VAL A 209 -3.90 -12.46 -2.30
CA VAL A 209 -3.57 -12.82 -0.91
C VAL A 209 -2.35 -13.75 -0.82
N TRP A 210 -2.14 -14.63 -1.82
CA TRP A 210 -0.96 -15.53 -1.85
C TRP A 210 0.39 -14.80 -1.91
N THR A 211 0.42 -13.51 -2.26
CA THR A 211 1.67 -12.73 -2.25
C THR A 211 2.30 -12.69 -0.88
N LEU A 212 1.50 -12.76 0.20
CA LEU A 212 2.00 -12.84 1.57
C LEU A 212 2.75 -14.13 1.88
N ALA A 213 2.58 -15.20 1.07
CA ALA A 213 3.36 -16.42 1.20
C ALA A 213 4.84 -16.20 0.85
N HIS A 214 5.16 -15.19 0.02
CA HIS A 214 6.55 -14.86 -0.27
C HIS A 214 7.22 -14.19 0.94
N PRO A 215 8.30 -14.78 1.51
CA PRO A 215 8.86 -14.30 2.77
C PRO A 215 9.41 -12.88 2.71
N ASP A 216 10.07 -12.49 1.61
CA ASP A 216 10.66 -11.17 1.49
C ASP A 216 9.60 -10.09 1.20
N PHE A 217 8.52 -10.39 0.48
CA PHE A 217 7.38 -9.47 0.34
C PHE A 217 6.66 -9.29 1.68
N ARG A 218 6.36 -10.38 2.38
CA ARG A 218 5.77 -10.34 3.74
C ARG A 218 6.62 -9.50 4.69
N LYS A 219 7.94 -9.71 4.71
CA LYS A 219 8.88 -8.92 5.50
C LYS A 219 8.81 -7.44 5.17
N LEU A 220 8.80 -7.08 3.88
CA LEU A 220 8.68 -5.70 3.43
C LEU A 220 7.39 -5.04 3.93
N VAL A 221 6.26 -5.77 3.87
CA VAL A 221 4.96 -5.31 4.38
C VAL A 221 5.00 -5.10 5.90
N LEU A 222 5.48 -6.09 6.67
CA LEU A 222 5.55 -6.01 8.13
C LEU A 222 6.48 -4.88 8.59
N ASN A 223 7.64 -4.73 7.94
CA ASN A 223 8.58 -3.65 8.23
C ASN A 223 7.96 -2.26 7.94
N ALA A 224 7.28 -2.10 6.78
CA ALA A 224 6.66 -0.83 6.44
C ALA A 224 5.58 -0.43 7.46
N ILE A 225 4.80 -1.39 7.95
CA ILE A 225 3.78 -1.13 8.99
C ILE A 225 4.45 -0.81 10.34
N ALA A 226 5.51 -1.53 10.71
CA ALA A 226 6.27 -1.21 11.92
C ALA A 226 6.91 0.19 11.83
N TRP A 227 7.49 0.54 10.67
CA TRP A 227 8.02 1.87 10.41
C TRP A 227 6.92 2.95 10.53
N LEU A 228 5.74 2.68 9.98
CA LEU A 228 4.58 3.58 10.08
C LEU A 228 4.22 3.88 11.54
N ALA A 229 4.19 2.84 12.38
CA ALA A 229 3.91 2.94 13.81
C ALA A 229 5.12 3.42 14.66
N LYS A 230 6.24 3.82 14.01
CA LYS A 230 7.48 4.27 14.65
C LYS A 230 8.11 3.22 15.60
N ILE A 231 7.92 1.94 15.29
CA ILE A 231 8.51 0.81 16.01
C ILE A 231 9.88 0.49 15.43
N ASP A 232 10.88 0.31 16.27
CA ASP A 232 12.23 -0.07 15.86
C ASP A 232 12.24 -1.42 15.16
N ILE A 233 12.78 -1.44 13.93
CA ILE A 233 12.88 -2.63 13.10
C ILE A 233 14.24 -3.28 13.31
N PRO A 234 14.30 -4.57 13.67
CA PRO A 234 15.57 -5.28 13.83
C PRO A 234 16.33 -5.39 12.50
N GLU A 235 17.65 -5.61 12.53
CA GLU A 235 18.48 -5.73 11.31
C GLU A 235 17.99 -6.81 10.34
N GLY A 236 17.47 -7.93 10.85
CA GLY A 236 16.88 -9.01 10.04
C GLY A 236 15.47 -8.73 9.52
N GLY A 237 14.88 -7.57 9.87
CA GLY A 237 13.48 -7.26 9.63
C GLY A 237 12.52 -8.04 10.53
N PHE A 238 11.23 -7.75 10.43
CA PHE A 238 10.18 -8.55 11.05
C PHE A 238 9.83 -9.75 10.17
N ASP A 239 9.41 -10.84 10.79
CA ASP A 239 8.82 -12.00 10.13
C ASP A 239 7.69 -12.56 10.98
N ALA A 240 6.78 -13.29 10.35
CA ALA A 240 5.68 -13.97 11.02
C ALA A 240 5.32 -15.23 10.23
N LYS A 241 4.71 -16.20 10.91
CA LYS A 241 4.21 -17.40 10.25
C LYS A 241 3.12 -17.01 9.25
N CYS A 242 3.30 -17.41 8.00
CA CYS A 242 2.26 -17.31 6.98
C CYS A 242 1.41 -18.60 7.00
N PRO A 243 0.08 -18.50 6.94
CA PRO A 243 -0.75 -19.64 6.62
C PRO A 243 -0.34 -20.27 5.29
N SER A 244 -0.52 -21.58 5.15
CA SER A 244 -0.31 -22.25 3.87
C SER A 244 -1.29 -21.74 2.80
N LEU A 245 -0.96 -21.95 1.53
CA LEU A 245 -1.86 -21.56 0.43
C LEU A 245 -3.21 -22.26 0.54
N ASP A 246 -3.26 -23.52 1.02
CA ASP A 246 -4.50 -24.26 1.26
C ASP A 246 -5.32 -23.63 2.39
N GLU A 247 -4.69 -23.18 3.47
CA GLU A 247 -5.36 -22.48 4.57
C GLU A 247 -5.88 -21.09 4.13
N ILE A 248 -5.17 -20.41 3.24
CA ILE A 248 -5.62 -19.14 2.63
C ILE A 248 -6.80 -19.38 1.71
N ALA A 249 -6.75 -20.41 0.87
CA ALA A 249 -7.80 -20.73 -0.08
C ALA A 249 -9.09 -21.23 0.59
N ALA A 250 -9.01 -21.70 1.84
CA ALA A 250 -10.16 -22.15 2.63
C ALA A 250 -10.94 -21.01 3.32
N LYS A 251 -10.43 -19.77 3.29
CA LYS A 251 -11.07 -18.55 3.84
C LYS A 251 -11.94 -17.85 2.80
#